data_125d0f33a52706bbee3897d7bb0a5b84
#
_entry.id   125d0f33a52706bbee3897d7bb0a5b84
#
_cell.length_a   1.000
_cell.length_b   1.000
_cell.length_c   1.000
_cell.angle_alpha   90.00
_cell.angle_beta   90.00
_cell.angle_gamma   90.00
#
_symmetry.space_group_name_H-M   'P 1'
#
loop_
_entity.id
_entity.type
_entity.pdbx_description
1 polymer ?
#
loop_
_entity_poly.entity_id
_entity_poly.type
_entity_poly.pdbx_seq_one_letter_code
_entity_poly.pdbx_strand_id
1 'polypeptide(L)'
;GEVVIQSMWSPAITAVKAQGKPCVYQPLKEGYRAWAAGFALPKTTKGKQADVVYEFINWYLSGWVGAYLNRQGYYSAVLSTAKEYMSENEWSFWMEGKPAAEDILSPSGAKLGSVGEVRDGGSYEDRMGGVACWNATMDENKYMVRKWNEMVAA
;
A
#
# COMPACT_ATOMS: atom_id res chain seq x y z
N GLY A 1 -3.06 -24.29 -8.24
CA GLY A 1 -3.76 -23.78 -7.57
C GLY A 1 -5.00 -24.22 -6.79
N GLU A 2 -4.86 -24.39 -5.49
CA GLU A 2 -6.02 -24.66 -4.62
C GLU A 2 -6.80 -23.39 -4.30
N VAL A 3 -6.10 -22.23 -4.27
CA VAL A 3 -6.71 -20.93 -4.01
C VAL A 3 -6.69 -20.09 -5.28
N VAL A 4 -7.86 -19.68 -5.74
CA VAL A 4 -8.04 -18.85 -6.94
C VAL A 4 -8.52 -17.43 -6.62
N ILE A 5 -9.09 -17.20 -5.44
CA ILE A 5 -9.52 -15.90 -4.93
C ILE A 5 -9.06 -15.78 -3.48
N GLN A 6 -8.41 -14.65 -3.15
CA GLN A 6 -7.90 -14.40 -1.81
C GLN A 6 -8.14 -12.94 -1.42
N SER A 7 -8.61 -12.72 -0.19
CA SER A 7 -8.62 -11.38 0.41
C SER A 7 -7.21 -11.04 0.90
N MET A 8 -6.60 -10.00 0.31
CA MET A 8 -5.21 -9.62 0.59
C MET A 8 -5.05 -8.11 0.55
N TRP A 9 -3.96 -7.64 1.13
CA TRP A 9 -3.50 -6.26 0.96
C TRP A 9 -3.02 -6.02 -0.47
N SER A 10 -3.29 -4.83 -1.01
CA SER A 10 -2.97 -4.51 -2.41
C SER A 10 -1.53 -4.80 -2.85
N PRO A 11 -0.48 -4.65 -2.02
CA PRO A 11 0.88 -5.00 -2.39
C PRO A 11 1.13 -6.49 -2.63
N ALA A 12 0.23 -7.37 -2.18
CA ALA A 12 0.36 -8.80 -2.46
C ALA A 12 0.34 -9.10 -3.97
N ILE A 13 -0.44 -8.34 -4.75
CA ILE A 13 -0.43 -8.45 -6.21
C ILE A 13 0.95 -8.18 -6.79
N THR A 14 1.63 -7.13 -6.33
CA THR A 14 2.99 -6.79 -6.75
C THR A 14 3.94 -7.96 -6.48
N ALA A 15 3.86 -8.55 -5.30
CA ALA A 15 4.68 -9.70 -4.93
C ALA A 15 4.39 -10.96 -5.78
N VAL A 16 3.14 -11.20 -6.13
CA VAL A 16 2.74 -12.35 -6.98
C VAL A 16 3.15 -12.12 -8.44
N LYS A 17 2.91 -10.92 -8.97
CA LYS A 17 3.35 -10.55 -10.34
C LYS A 17 4.87 -10.61 -10.47
N ALA A 18 5.63 -10.18 -9.46
CA ALA A 18 7.09 -10.28 -9.44
C ALA A 18 7.62 -11.73 -9.52
N GLN A 19 6.80 -12.72 -9.20
CA GLN A 19 7.09 -14.15 -9.37
C GLN A 19 6.67 -14.69 -10.76
N GLY A 20 6.24 -13.81 -11.67
CA GLY A 20 5.77 -14.19 -13.00
C GLY A 20 4.40 -14.90 -12.99
N LYS A 21 3.63 -14.80 -11.90
CA LYS A 21 2.32 -15.45 -11.79
C LYS A 21 1.21 -14.47 -12.18
N PRO A 22 0.25 -14.89 -13.04
CA PRO A 22 -0.88 -14.06 -13.40
C PRO A 22 -1.80 -13.86 -12.21
N CYS A 23 -2.11 -12.62 -11.90
CA CYS A 23 -3.10 -12.25 -10.91
C CYS A 23 -3.66 -10.87 -11.23
N VAL A 24 -4.86 -10.60 -10.77
CA VAL A 24 -5.52 -9.30 -10.91
C VAL A 24 -6.07 -8.85 -9.57
N TYR A 25 -6.07 -7.55 -9.34
CA TYR A 25 -6.79 -6.94 -8.22
C TYR A 25 -8.22 -6.64 -8.68
N GLN A 26 -9.19 -7.21 -7.99
CA GLN A 26 -10.60 -6.97 -8.26
C GLN A 26 -11.15 -5.93 -7.29
N PRO A 27 -11.46 -4.70 -7.74
CA PRO A 27 -12.21 -3.75 -6.93
C PRO A 27 -13.57 -4.33 -6.54
N LEU A 28 -13.96 -4.21 -5.28
CA LEU A 28 -15.24 -4.67 -4.79
C LEU A 28 -16.28 -3.55 -4.94
N LYS A 29 -17.48 -3.91 -5.37
CA LYS A 29 -18.61 -2.97 -5.52
C LYS A 29 -18.98 -2.33 -4.17
N GLU A 30 -18.89 -3.10 -3.10
CA GLU A 30 -19.18 -2.67 -1.73
C GLU A 30 -18.07 -1.82 -1.12
N GLY A 31 -16.96 -1.70 -1.81
CA GLY A 31 -15.74 -1.07 -1.30
C GLY A 31 -14.88 -2.02 -0.47
N TYR A 32 -13.84 -1.50 0.12
CA TYR A 32 -12.86 -2.27 0.89
C TYR A 32 -12.34 -1.48 2.10
N ARG A 33 -11.69 -2.19 2.99
CA ARG A 33 -11.05 -1.64 4.17
C ARG A 33 -9.66 -1.13 3.84
N ALA A 34 -9.34 0.09 4.26
CA ALA A 34 -8.01 0.65 4.22
C ALA A 34 -7.38 0.70 5.61
N TRP A 35 -6.06 0.85 5.65
CA TRP A 35 -5.29 1.05 6.87
C TRP A 35 -4.10 1.97 6.58
N ALA A 36 -3.62 2.63 7.62
CA ALA A 36 -2.43 3.45 7.57
C ALA A 36 -1.47 3.03 8.68
N ALA A 37 -0.20 2.90 8.33
CA ALA A 37 0.87 2.77 9.31
C ALA A 37 1.36 4.16 9.70
N GLY A 38 1.70 4.31 10.98
CA GLY A 38 2.21 5.57 11.51
C GLY A 38 3.38 5.36 12.46
N PHE A 39 4.16 6.41 12.65
CA PHE A 39 5.17 6.46 13.69
C PHE A 39 4.55 7.00 14.97
N ALA A 40 4.84 6.36 16.10
CA ALA A 40 4.45 6.84 17.41
C ALA A 40 5.69 7.12 18.25
N LEU A 41 5.80 8.35 18.76
CA LEU A 41 6.87 8.74 19.67
C LEU A 41 6.39 8.56 21.12
N PRO A 42 7.03 7.69 21.93
CA PRO A 42 6.70 7.55 23.33
C PRO A 42 6.91 8.86 24.09
N LYS A 43 6.02 9.16 25.03
CA LYS A 43 6.10 10.39 25.85
C LYS A 43 7.40 10.51 26.67
N THR A 44 8.07 9.40 26.89
CA THR A 44 9.34 9.33 27.62
C THR A 44 10.55 9.71 26.78
N THR A 45 10.43 9.73 25.45
CA THR A 45 11.51 10.09 24.53
C THR A 45 11.74 11.60 24.58
N LYS A 46 12.95 12.02 24.92
CA LYS A 46 13.30 13.45 25.12
C LYS A 46 14.72 13.75 24.66
N GLY A 47 15.03 15.06 24.50
CA GLY A 47 16.35 15.55 24.15
C GLY A 47 16.86 14.91 22.87
N LYS A 48 18.16 14.58 22.80
CA LYS A 48 18.82 14.02 21.61
C LYS A 48 18.13 12.78 21.01
N GLN A 49 17.47 11.97 21.82
CA GLN A 49 16.73 10.81 21.30
C GLN A 49 15.50 11.27 20.48
N ALA A 50 14.80 12.30 20.95
CA ALA A 50 13.68 12.86 20.20
C ALA A 50 14.16 13.49 18.88
N ASP A 51 15.28 14.24 18.93
CA ASP A 51 15.85 14.87 17.75
C ASP A 51 16.19 13.85 16.66
N VAL A 52 16.87 12.75 17.02
CA VAL A 52 17.19 11.65 16.09
C VAL A 52 15.94 10.99 15.50
N VAL A 53 14.89 10.80 16.32
CA VAL A 53 13.64 10.22 15.81
C VAL A 53 12.97 11.17 14.81
N TYR A 54 12.96 12.48 15.07
CA TYR A 54 12.40 13.45 14.12
C TYR A 54 13.23 13.54 12.84
N GLU A 55 14.56 13.49 12.91
CA GLU A 55 15.41 13.41 11.73
C GLU A 55 15.10 12.17 10.89
N PHE A 56 14.94 11.00 11.53
CA PHE A 56 14.54 9.77 10.84
C PHE A 56 13.17 9.90 10.18
N ILE A 57 12.17 10.43 10.88
CA ILE A 57 10.82 10.63 10.33
C ILE A 57 10.87 11.61 9.15
N ASN A 58 11.60 12.72 9.27
CA ASN A 58 11.76 13.67 8.18
C ASN A 58 12.44 13.06 6.97
N TRP A 59 13.50 12.28 7.17
CA TRP A 59 14.13 11.51 6.10
C TRP A 59 13.14 10.53 5.46
N TYR A 60 12.39 9.79 6.27
CA TYR A 60 11.39 8.84 5.77
C TYR A 60 10.31 9.51 4.91
N LEU A 61 9.91 10.73 5.26
CA LEU A 61 8.90 11.51 4.55
C LEU A 61 9.47 12.36 3.40
N SER A 62 10.78 12.40 3.22
CA SER A 62 11.45 13.25 2.21
C SER A 62 11.24 12.79 0.76
N GLY A 63 10.65 11.61 0.54
CA GLY A 63 10.17 11.16 -0.76
C GLY A 63 10.83 9.88 -1.28
N TRP A 64 12.12 9.66 -1.08
CA TRP A 64 12.81 8.47 -1.58
C TRP A 64 12.17 7.17 -1.07
N VAL A 65 11.95 7.07 0.24
CA VAL A 65 11.27 5.91 0.85
C VAL A 65 9.83 5.80 0.34
N GLY A 66 9.15 6.94 0.19
CA GLY A 66 7.81 7.00 -0.37
C GLY A 66 7.73 6.42 -1.78
N ALA A 67 8.65 6.81 -2.66
CA ALA A 67 8.73 6.28 -4.02
C ALA A 67 9.01 4.77 -4.03
N TYR A 68 9.90 4.30 -3.14
CA TYR A 68 10.19 2.88 -2.99
C TYR A 68 8.93 2.08 -2.58
N LEU A 69 8.15 2.59 -1.62
CA LEU A 69 6.89 1.98 -1.18
C LEU A 69 5.83 2.00 -2.30
N ASN A 70 5.73 3.11 -3.04
CA ASN A 70 4.78 3.22 -4.14
C ASN A 70 5.04 2.16 -5.23
N ARG A 71 6.32 1.87 -5.54
CA ARG A 71 6.71 0.78 -6.48
C ARG A 71 6.36 -0.62 -5.98
N GLN A 72 6.09 -0.79 -4.70
CA GLN A 72 5.59 -2.04 -4.14
C GLN A 72 4.06 -2.13 -4.13
N GLY A 73 3.36 -1.09 -4.59
CA GLY A 73 1.90 -1.04 -4.62
C GLY A 73 1.26 -0.45 -3.36
N TYR A 74 2.07 0.05 -2.39
CA TYR A 74 1.58 0.88 -1.29
C TYR A 74 1.35 2.32 -1.74
N TYR A 75 0.82 3.14 -0.85
CA TYR A 75 0.83 4.59 -0.97
C TYR A 75 1.66 5.19 0.16
N SER A 76 2.50 6.15 -0.18
CA SER A 76 3.28 6.90 0.80
C SER A 76 2.44 7.99 1.45
N ALA A 77 2.82 8.40 2.66
CA ALA A 77 2.12 9.44 3.41
C ALA A 77 2.21 10.82 2.72
N VAL A 78 3.30 11.10 2.01
CA VAL A 78 3.54 12.37 1.30
C VAL A 78 3.79 12.05 -0.17
N LEU A 79 2.74 12.12 -0.98
CA LEU A 79 2.83 11.80 -2.41
C LEU A 79 3.62 12.84 -3.20
N SER A 80 3.53 14.12 -2.83
CA SER A 80 4.24 15.20 -3.52
C SER A 80 5.75 15.04 -3.49
N THR A 81 6.33 14.69 -2.35
CA THR A 81 7.76 14.43 -2.24
C THR A 81 8.17 13.11 -2.89
N ALA A 82 7.33 12.08 -2.80
CA ALA A 82 7.59 10.80 -3.45
C ALA A 82 7.64 10.93 -4.99
N LYS A 83 6.83 11.84 -5.56
CA LYS A 83 6.81 12.10 -7.00
C LYS A 83 8.18 12.49 -7.54
N GLU A 84 8.97 13.26 -6.79
CA GLU A 84 10.29 13.71 -7.19
C GLU A 84 11.31 12.57 -7.41
N TYR A 85 11.01 11.39 -6.83
CA TYR A 85 11.86 10.19 -6.90
C TYR A 85 11.26 9.08 -7.80
N MET A 86 10.20 9.39 -8.53
CA MET A 86 9.56 8.48 -9.49
C MET A 86 9.72 9.04 -10.91
N SER A 87 9.88 8.15 -11.88
CA SER A 87 9.80 8.57 -13.29
C SER A 87 8.36 8.98 -13.63
N GLU A 88 8.19 9.74 -14.72
CA GLU A 88 6.87 10.12 -15.22
C GLU A 88 6.03 8.88 -15.56
N ASN A 89 6.65 7.85 -16.15
CA ASN A 89 5.99 6.58 -16.44
C ASN A 89 5.49 5.88 -15.17
N GLU A 90 6.34 5.77 -14.15
CA GLU A 90 5.97 5.18 -12.86
C GLU A 90 4.83 5.97 -12.19
N TRP A 91 4.94 7.30 -12.17
CA TRP A 91 3.91 8.14 -11.57
C TRP A 91 2.58 7.99 -12.30
N SER A 92 2.59 8.09 -13.62
CA SER A 92 1.40 7.95 -14.45
C SER A 92 0.72 6.59 -14.25
N PHE A 93 1.51 5.51 -14.19
CA PHE A 93 0.98 4.17 -13.94
C PHE A 93 0.45 4.00 -12.51
N TRP A 94 1.27 4.33 -11.51
CA TRP A 94 0.93 4.03 -10.11
C TRP A 94 -0.11 4.98 -9.51
N MET A 95 -0.11 6.25 -9.91
CA MET A 95 -0.95 7.28 -9.30
C MET A 95 -2.10 7.74 -10.20
N GLU A 96 -1.86 7.86 -11.50
CA GLU A 96 -2.86 8.38 -12.41
C GLU A 96 -3.66 7.28 -13.13
N GLY A 97 -3.29 6.01 -12.96
CA GLY A 97 -3.97 4.88 -13.61
C GLY A 97 -3.87 4.90 -15.14
N LYS A 98 -2.86 5.55 -15.68
CA LYS A 98 -2.62 5.61 -17.12
C LYS A 98 -1.90 4.36 -17.64
N PRO A 99 -2.02 4.04 -18.95
CA PRO A 99 -1.23 2.97 -19.55
C PRO A 99 0.27 3.22 -19.39
N ALA A 100 1.01 2.17 -19.06
CA ALA A 100 2.46 2.22 -18.94
C ALA A 100 3.10 2.56 -20.30
N ALA A 101 3.93 3.58 -20.35
CA ALA A 101 4.72 3.92 -21.55
C ALA A 101 5.95 3.02 -21.72
N GLU A 102 6.46 2.48 -20.62
CA GLU A 102 7.58 1.54 -20.54
C GLU A 102 7.23 0.43 -19.55
N ASP A 103 8.01 -0.65 -19.52
CA ASP A 103 7.83 -1.72 -18.55
C ASP A 103 7.89 -1.18 -17.11
N ILE A 104 6.93 -1.59 -16.29
CA ILE A 104 6.90 -1.25 -14.85
C ILE A 104 7.68 -2.30 -14.09
N LEU A 105 8.66 -1.84 -13.32
CA LEU A 105 9.54 -2.70 -12.56
C LEU A 105 9.30 -2.55 -11.05
N SER A 106 9.51 -3.65 -10.32
CA SER A 106 9.60 -3.62 -8.86
C SER A 106 10.92 -2.97 -8.41
N PRO A 107 11.07 -2.61 -7.13
CA PRO A 107 12.34 -2.13 -6.60
C PRO A 107 13.52 -3.11 -6.79
N SER A 108 13.24 -4.41 -6.94
CA SER A 108 14.24 -5.45 -7.22
C SER A 108 14.48 -5.71 -8.71
N GLY A 109 13.84 -4.94 -9.60
CA GLY A 109 13.96 -5.07 -11.05
C GLY A 109 13.06 -6.13 -11.67
N ALA A 110 12.20 -6.80 -10.93
CA ALA A 110 11.24 -7.74 -11.49
C ALA A 110 10.13 -7.00 -12.25
N LYS A 111 9.74 -7.52 -13.41
CA LYS A 111 8.68 -6.93 -14.23
C LYS A 111 7.32 -7.12 -13.57
N LEU A 112 6.60 -6.04 -13.40
CA LEU A 112 5.26 -5.99 -12.78
C LEU A 112 4.16 -5.67 -13.80
N GLY A 113 4.50 -4.97 -14.85
CA GLY A 113 3.57 -4.60 -15.92
C GLY A 113 4.32 -4.35 -17.22
N SER A 114 3.61 -4.53 -18.32
CA SER A 114 4.12 -4.31 -19.69
C SER A 114 3.67 -2.97 -20.24
N VAL A 115 4.35 -2.50 -21.28
CA VAL A 115 3.92 -1.34 -22.09
C VAL A 115 2.45 -1.50 -22.47
N GLY A 116 1.67 -0.43 -22.27
CA GLY A 116 0.22 -0.39 -22.50
C GLY A 116 -0.65 -0.97 -21.40
N GLU A 117 -0.08 -1.66 -20.41
CA GLU A 117 -0.83 -2.18 -19.26
C GLU A 117 -1.26 -1.04 -18.35
N VAL A 118 -2.48 -1.13 -17.82
CA VAL A 118 -3.06 -0.20 -16.87
C VAL A 118 -3.08 -0.85 -15.49
N ARG A 119 -2.83 -0.07 -14.44
CA ARG A 119 -2.92 -0.57 -13.06
C ARG A 119 -4.31 -1.06 -12.73
N ASP A 120 -4.40 -2.26 -12.16
CA ASP A 120 -5.66 -2.79 -11.63
C ASP A 120 -6.26 -1.85 -10.58
N GLY A 121 -7.57 -1.59 -10.70
CA GLY A 121 -8.30 -0.71 -9.78
C GLY A 121 -8.16 0.79 -10.08
N GLY A 122 -7.48 1.18 -11.17
CA GLY A 122 -7.43 2.56 -11.64
C GLY A 122 -6.44 3.47 -10.91
N SER A 123 -6.73 4.76 -10.92
CA SER A 123 -5.94 5.83 -10.31
C SER A 123 -5.88 5.75 -8.77
N TYR A 124 -5.07 6.61 -8.17
CA TYR A 124 -5.08 6.82 -6.72
C TYR A 124 -6.47 7.27 -6.23
N GLU A 125 -7.07 8.21 -6.91
CA GLU A 125 -8.42 8.72 -6.59
C GLU A 125 -9.47 7.62 -6.68
N ASP A 126 -9.47 6.82 -7.74
CA ASP A 126 -10.41 5.68 -7.89
C ASP A 126 -10.28 4.70 -6.74
N ARG A 127 -9.03 4.37 -6.40
CA ARG A 127 -8.73 3.40 -5.33
C ARG A 127 -9.04 3.95 -3.94
N MET A 128 -8.78 5.24 -3.68
CA MET A 128 -9.16 5.87 -2.41
C MET A 128 -10.67 6.09 -2.32
N GLY A 129 -11.33 6.41 -3.44
CA GLY A 129 -12.79 6.51 -3.51
C GLY A 129 -13.52 5.20 -3.21
N GLY A 130 -12.88 4.05 -3.42
CA GLY A 130 -13.41 2.73 -3.07
C GLY A 130 -13.25 2.34 -1.59
N VAL A 131 -12.63 3.18 -0.76
CA VAL A 131 -12.44 2.88 0.67
C VAL A 131 -13.76 3.07 1.42
N ALA A 132 -14.35 1.97 1.89
CA ALA A 132 -15.59 1.98 2.67
C ALA A 132 -15.34 2.26 4.16
N CYS A 133 -14.20 1.83 4.70
CA CYS A 133 -13.84 2.10 6.09
C CYS A 133 -12.31 2.07 6.30
N TRP A 134 -11.86 2.79 7.30
CA TRP A 134 -10.47 2.75 7.77
C TRP A 134 -10.33 1.82 8.96
N ASN A 135 -9.18 1.13 9.01
CA ASN A 135 -8.86 0.26 10.14
C ASN A 135 -8.70 1.11 11.40
N ALA A 136 -9.54 0.88 12.38
CA ALA A 136 -9.53 1.58 13.66
C ALA A 136 -9.77 0.58 14.81
N THR A 137 -9.38 0.95 16.02
CA THR A 137 -9.73 0.21 17.20
C THR A 137 -11.23 0.35 17.43
N MET A 138 -11.92 -0.78 17.61
CA MET A 138 -13.36 -0.81 17.86
C MET A 138 -13.64 -0.76 19.35
N ASP A 139 -14.71 -0.09 19.75
CA ASP A 139 -15.18 -0.11 21.13
C ASP A 139 -15.59 -1.53 21.55
N GLU A 140 -16.13 -2.31 20.61
CA GLU A 140 -16.56 -3.70 20.78
C GLU A 140 -15.43 -4.74 20.70
N ASN A 141 -14.18 -4.32 20.74
CA ASN A 141 -13.02 -5.21 20.53
C ASN A 141 -13.05 -6.46 21.43
N LYS A 142 -13.45 -6.32 22.69
CA LYS A 142 -13.57 -7.46 23.64
C LYS A 142 -14.62 -8.47 23.18
N TYR A 143 -15.74 -7.99 22.64
CA TYR A 143 -16.78 -8.86 22.08
C TYR A 143 -16.28 -9.59 20.82
N MET A 144 -15.60 -8.86 19.94
CA MET A 144 -15.02 -9.41 18.71
C MET A 144 -14.01 -10.52 19.01
N VAL A 145 -13.08 -10.29 19.95
CA VAL A 145 -12.08 -11.29 20.35
C VAL A 145 -12.76 -12.56 20.89
N ARG A 146 -13.80 -12.41 21.72
CA ARG A 146 -14.55 -13.54 22.24
C ARG A 146 -15.21 -14.32 21.11
N LYS A 147 -15.90 -13.65 20.17
CA LYS A 147 -16.56 -14.30 19.05
C LYS A 147 -15.58 -14.97 18.09
N TRP A 148 -14.42 -14.38 17.87
CA TRP A 148 -13.35 -15.01 17.11
C TRP A 148 -12.88 -16.30 17.77
N ASN A 149 -12.61 -16.27 19.08
CA ASN A 149 -12.17 -17.46 19.81
C ASN A 149 -13.24 -18.58 19.81
N GLU A 150 -14.52 -18.22 19.97
CA GLU A 150 -15.63 -19.17 19.84
C GLU A 150 -15.66 -19.83 18.47
N MET A 151 -15.47 -19.05 17.39
CA MET A 151 -15.45 -19.56 16.02
C MET A 151 -14.25 -20.48 15.75
N VAL A 152 -13.07 -20.13 16.25
CA VAL A 152 -11.85 -20.92 16.05
C VAL A 152 -11.86 -22.23 16.85
N ALA A 153 -12.59 -22.25 17.99
CA ALA A 153 -12.70 -23.41 18.86
C ALA A 153 -13.82 -24.41 18.43
N ALA A 154 -14.64 -24.03 17.45
CA ALA A 154 -15.73 -24.85 16.92
C ALA A 154 -15.24 -25.79 15.82
#